data_d4bd77fdc53df5c335c1a0485b69a37b
#
_entry.id   d4bd77fdc53df5c335c1a0485b69a37b
#
_cell.length_a   1.000
_cell.length_b   1.000
_cell.length_c   1.000
_cell.angle_alpha   90.00
_cell.angle_beta   90.00
_cell.angle_gamma   90.00
#
_symmetry.space_group_name_H-M   'P 1'
#
loop_
_entity.id
_entity.type
_entity.pdbx_description
1 polymer ?
#
loop_
_entity_poly.entity_id
_entity_poly.type
_entity_poly.pdbx_seq_one_letter_code
_entity_poly.pdbx_strand_id
1 'polypeptide(L)'
;MKTPSIGFIGGGRITRILLQAFDNKKINLLQATVFDINQEAVNNLKSRFPDIKSGSLKEAASKQIVIIALHPPAIPETLRQIKDFVTGQTILGSLAPKIDSKKILAELPQIRKLVRMIPNATSIINEGYNPIWFNPEFPSDDKEIIFQMMDFLGTTLEVDEKDLEAYAIISAMAPTYFWFQWKKLASLGVKLGLTSRNANEAVLQSMYGALETYFNSQMTPEEVMDLIPVKPVGEHEKEIEDMYELRLTELYNKIRP
;
A
#
# COMPACT_ATOMS: atom_id res chain seq x y z
N MET A 1 0.30 -23.49 -11.38
CA MET A 1 1.09 -23.57 -10.13
C MET A 1 0.16 -23.72 -8.94
N LYS A 2 0.59 -24.38 -7.87
CA LYS A 2 -0.20 -24.49 -6.64
C LYS A 2 -0.12 -23.14 -5.92
N THR A 3 -1.24 -22.47 -5.67
CA THR A 3 -1.28 -21.18 -4.94
C THR A 3 -0.65 -21.38 -3.56
N PRO A 4 0.37 -20.59 -3.17
CA PRO A 4 0.98 -20.72 -1.86
C PRO A 4 -0.03 -20.42 -0.74
N SER A 5 0.14 -21.03 0.42
CA SER A 5 -0.66 -20.70 1.58
C SER A 5 -0.21 -19.37 2.18
N ILE A 6 -1.17 -18.47 2.47
CA ILE A 6 -0.89 -17.12 2.96
C ILE A 6 -1.52 -16.94 4.35
N GLY A 7 -0.76 -16.41 5.28
CA GLY A 7 -1.23 -15.97 6.59
C GLY A 7 -1.16 -14.45 6.69
N PHE A 8 -2.29 -13.81 7.00
CA PHE A 8 -2.32 -12.40 7.33
C PHE A 8 -2.42 -12.23 8.84
N ILE A 9 -1.45 -11.54 9.41
CA ILE A 9 -1.46 -11.12 10.80
C ILE A 9 -1.83 -9.65 10.83
N GLY A 10 -3.09 -9.38 11.17
CA GLY A 10 -3.79 -8.11 11.04
C GLY A 10 -4.90 -8.19 9.99
N GLY A 11 -6.15 -7.99 10.40
CA GLY A 11 -7.37 -8.01 9.57
C GLY A 11 -7.85 -6.60 9.18
N GLY A 12 -6.95 -5.61 9.17
CA GLY A 12 -7.27 -4.21 8.93
C GLY A 12 -7.49 -3.83 7.47
N ARG A 13 -7.42 -2.50 7.23
CA ARG A 13 -7.65 -1.91 5.89
C ARG A 13 -6.73 -2.47 4.81
N ILE A 14 -5.44 -2.65 5.13
CA ILE A 14 -4.49 -3.11 4.11
C ILE A 14 -4.75 -4.56 3.72
N THR A 15 -5.04 -5.44 4.67
CA THR A 15 -5.43 -6.82 4.38
C THR A 15 -6.66 -6.87 3.49
N ARG A 16 -7.67 -6.00 3.73
CA ARG A 16 -8.83 -5.87 2.87
C ARG A 16 -8.47 -5.44 1.45
N ILE A 17 -7.54 -4.49 1.29
CA ILE A 17 -7.08 -4.02 -0.01
C ILE A 17 -6.43 -5.16 -0.78
N LEU A 18 -5.52 -5.90 -0.15
CA LEU A 18 -4.81 -7.02 -0.78
C LEU A 18 -5.78 -8.15 -1.16
N LEU A 19 -6.68 -8.53 -0.25
CA LEU A 19 -7.70 -9.55 -0.54
C LEU A 19 -8.63 -9.12 -1.68
N GLN A 20 -9.05 -7.84 -1.74
CA GLN A 20 -9.87 -7.33 -2.83
C GLN A 20 -9.12 -7.38 -4.17
N ALA A 21 -7.85 -7.00 -4.19
CA ALA A 21 -7.05 -7.07 -5.40
C ALA A 21 -6.92 -8.50 -5.94
N PHE A 22 -6.71 -9.46 -5.06
CA PHE A 22 -6.69 -10.88 -5.41
C PHE A 22 -8.06 -11.37 -5.91
N ASP A 23 -9.14 -10.99 -5.25
CA ASP A 23 -10.51 -11.34 -5.63
C ASP A 23 -10.89 -10.79 -7.00
N ASN A 24 -10.52 -9.53 -7.31
CA ASN A 24 -10.73 -8.93 -8.63
C ASN A 24 -10.07 -9.75 -9.76
N LYS A 25 -8.92 -10.36 -9.48
CA LYS A 25 -8.19 -11.23 -10.40
C LYS A 25 -8.59 -12.71 -10.27
N LYS A 26 -9.63 -13.02 -9.47
CA LYS A 26 -10.15 -14.37 -9.24
C LYS A 26 -9.10 -15.34 -8.72
N ILE A 27 -8.17 -14.85 -7.90
CA ILE A 27 -7.17 -15.68 -7.22
C ILE A 27 -7.87 -16.46 -6.12
N ASN A 28 -7.57 -17.76 -6.06
CA ASN A 28 -8.15 -18.64 -5.05
C ASN A 28 -7.66 -18.26 -3.63
N LEU A 29 -8.58 -17.79 -2.79
CA LEU A 29 -8.32 -17.36 -1.42
C LEU A 29 -8.48 -18.47 -0.37
N LEU A 30 -8.85 -19.70 -0.75
CA LEU A 30 -9.04 -20.84 0.17
C LEU A 30 -7.79 -21.18 1.02
N GLN A 31 -6.62 -20.76 0.57
CA GLN A 31 -5.36 -20.93 1.30
C GLN A 31 -4.97 -19.72 2.15
N ALA A 32 -5.81 -18.65 2.15
CA ALA A 32 -5.59 -17.46 2.98
C ALA A 32 -6.18 -17.67 4.38
N THR A 33 -5.37 -17.45 5.41
CA THR A 33 -5.78 -17.45 6.82
C THR A 33 -5.53 -16.07 7.40
N VAL A 34 -6.56 -15.48 8.03
CA VAL A 34 -6.46 -14.16 8.65
C VAL A 34 -6.60 -14.30 10.16
N PHE A 35 -5.69 -13.68 10.88
CA PHE A 35 -5.73 -13.47 12.32
C PHE A 35 -5.76 -11.98 12.64
N ASP A 36 -6.62 -11.59 13.54
CA ASP A 36 -6.60 -10.28 14.20
C ASP A 36 -7.12 -10.47 15.65
N ILE A 37 -6.61 -9.65 16.57
CA ILE A 37 -7.12 -9.59 17.95
C ILE A 37 -8.56 -9.05 18.00
N ASN A 38 -8.93 -8.23 17.01
CA ASN A 38 -10.29 -7.75 16.80
C ASN A 38 -11.06 -8.74 15.91
N GLN A 39 -11.84 -9.62 16.54
CA GLN A 39 -12.64 -10.61 15.82
C GLN A 39 -13.67 -10.00 14.87
N GLU A 40 -14.15 -8.79 15.13
CA GLU A 40 -15.08 -8.09 14.24
C GLU A 40 -14.41 -7.75 12.92
N ALA A 41 -13.14 -7.34 12.93
CA ALA A 41 -12.38 -7.07 11.71
C ALA A 41 -12.27 -8.34 10.83
N VAL A 42 -11.99 -9.50 11.45
CA VAL A 42 -11.94 -10.79 10.75
C VAL A 42 -13.31 -11.18 10.18
N ASN A 43 -14.37 -11.01 10.96
CA ASN A 43 -15.74 -11.32 10.53
C ASN A 43 -16.17 -10.45 9.35
N ASN A 44 -15.83 -9.15 9.36
CA ASN A 44 -16.09 -8.23 8.26
C ASN A 44 -15.31 -8.61 6.97
N LEU A 45 -14.09 -9.11 7.10
CA LEU A 45 -13.35 -9.65 5.95
C LEU A 45 -13.99 -10.93 5.44
N LYS A 46 -14.36 -11.85 6.33
CA LYS A 46 -14.97 -13.14 5.95
C LYS A 46 -16.35 -12.97 5.29
N SER A 47 -17.15 -12.00 5.71
CA SER A 47 -18.42 -11.70 5.05
C SER A 47 -18.23 -11.21 3.60
N ARG A 48 -17.12 -10.53 3.32
CA ARG A 48 -16.80 -10.02 1.99
C ARG A 48 -16.03 -11.03 1.12
N PHE A 49 -15.19 -11.85 1.75
CA PHE A 49 -14.35 -12.87 1.13
C PHE A 49 -14.62 -14.22 1.80
N PRO A 50 -15.71 -14.93 1.43
CA PRO A 50 -16.14 -16.15 2.15
C PRO A 50 -15.10 -17.27 2.15
N ASP A 51 -14.21 -17.29 1.16
CA ASP A 51 -13.18 -18.31 0.96
C ASP A 51 -12.01 -18.21 1.95
N ILE A 52 -11.79 -17.06 2.59
CA ILE A 52 -10.71 -16.93 3.58
C ILE A 52 -11.07 -17.72 4.87
N LYS A 53 -10.02 -18.12 5.58
CA LYS A 53 -10.14 -18.77 6.89
C LYS A 53 -9.87 -17.76 8.00
N SER A 54 -10.75 -17.70 8.99
CA SER A 54 -10.42 -17.13 10.29
C SER A 54 -9.58 -18.15 11.06
N GLY A 55 -8.44 -17.75 11.59
CA GLY A 55 -7.55 -18.66 12.32
C GLY A 55 -6.90 -17.99 13.52
N SER A 56 -6.21 -18.80 14.33
CA SER A 56 -5.35 -18.34 15.42
C SER A 56 -4.06 -17.69 14.86
N LEU A 57 -3.35 -16.94 15.72
CA LEU A 57 -2.03 -16.41 15.39
C LEU A 57 -1.07 -17.50 14.90
N LYS A 58 -1.07 -18.66 15.58
CA LYS A 58 -0.27 -19.83 15.21
C LYS A 58 -0.61 -20.32 13.79
N GLU A 59 -1.90 -20.46 13.47
CA GLU A 59 -2.32 -20.94 12.14
C GLU A 59 -1.96 -19.98 11.03
N ALA A 60 -2.06 -18.67 11.26
CA ALA A 60 -1.63 -17.64 10.29
C ALA A 60 -0.10 -17.63 10.15
N ALA A 61 0.65 -17.69 11.27
CA ALA A 61 2.12 -17.66 11.26
C ALA A 61 2.75 -18.94 10.69
N SER A 62 2.02 -20.05 10.63
CA SER A 62 2.52 -21.34 10.09
C SER A 62 2.33 -21.49 8.58
N LYS A 63 1.98 -20.41 7.85
CA LYS A 63 1.80 -20.44 6.38
C LYS A 63 3.14 -20.29 5.66
N GLN A 64 3.15 -20.64 4.37
CA GLN A 64 4.34 -20.45 3.52
C GLN A 64 4.72 -18.98 3.38
N ILE A 65 3.72 -18.10 3.21
CA ILE A 65 3.88 -16.66 3.19
C ILE A 65 3.12 -16.08 4.38
N VAL A 66 3.80 -15.29 5.21
CA VAL A 66 3.23 -14.63 6.39
C VAL A 66 3.35 -13.13 6.20
N ILE A 67 2.23 -12.44 6.17
CA ILE A 67 2.16 -10.99 5.97
C ILE A 67 1.82 -10.32 7.31
N ILE A 68 2.73 -9.50 7.81
CA ILE A 68 2.53 -8.65 9.00
C ILE A 68 1.86 -7.34 8.53
N ALA A 69 0.55 -7.24 8.76
CA ALA A 69 -0.30 -6.11 8.36
C ALA A 69 -0.80 -5.33 9.59
N LEU A 70 0.09 -5.05 10.51
CA LEU A 70 -0.16 -4.39 11.79
C LEU A 70 0.38 -2.95 11.82
N HIS A 71 -0.14 -2.15 12.74
CA HIS A 71 0.48 -0.88 13.08
C HIS A 71 1.83 -1.08 13.77
N PRO A 72 2.85 -0.22 13.51
CA PRO A 72 4.21 -0.38 14.01
C PRO A 72 4.34 -0.72 15.51
N PRO A 73 3.57 -0.12 16.44
CA PRO A 73 3.73 -0.41 17.87
C PRO A 73 3.40 -1.87 18.26
N ALA A 74 2.56 -2.56 17.50
CA ALA A 74 2.17 -3.95 17.80
C ALA A 74 3.16 -4.98 17.24
N ILE A 75 4.05 -4.59 16.32
CA ILE A 75 4.90 -5.53 15.58
C ILE A 75 5.92 -6.22 16.47
N PRO A 76 6.72 -5.56 17.32
CA PRO A 76 7.75 -6.23 18.09
C PRO A 76 7.20 -7.37 18.96
N GLU A 77 6.07 -7.13 19.62
CA GLU A 77 5.43 -8.16 20.44
C GLU A 77 4.91 -9.32 19.59
N THR A 78 4.27 -9.00 18.45
CA THR A 78 3.80 -10.03 17.52
C THR A 78 4.93 -10.88 16.98
N LEU A 79 6.08 -10.29 16.63
CA LEU A 79 7.25 -11.04 16.17
C LEU A 79 7.74 -12.03 17.21
N ARG A 80 7.79 -11.65 18.50
CA ARG A 80 8.13 -12.57 19.61
C ARG A 80 7.14 -13.72 19.72
N GLN A 81 5.83 -13.43 19.60
CA GLN A 81 4.78 -14.43 19.71
C GLN A 81 4.78 -15.45 18.56
N ILE A 82 5.21 -15.05 17.35
CA ILE A 82 5.25 -15.96 16.19
C ILE A 82 6.58 -16.70 16.03
N LYS A 83 7.58 -16.41 16.85
CA LYS A 83 8.95 -16.91 16.72
C LYS A 83 9.04 -18.43 16.53
N ASP A 84 8.24 -19.18 17.27
CA ASP A 84 8.26 -20.64 17.22
C ASP A 84 7.40 -21.23 16.09
N PHE A 85 6.68 -20.40 15.34
CA PHE A 85 5.78 -20.83 14.26
C PHE A 85 6.33 -20.53 12.87
N VAL A 86 7.28 -19.59 12.76
CA VAL A 86 7.95 -19.25 11.51
C VAL A 86 9.33 -19.96 11.44
N THR A 87 9.73 -20.31 10.24
CA THR A 87 10.99 -21.04 10.01
C THR A 87 11.84 -20.33 8.95
N GLY A 88 13.07 -20.79 8.70
CA GLY A 88 13.91 -20.30 7.61
C GLY A 88 13.31 -20.49 6.22
N GLN A 89 12.25 -21.30 6.08
CA GLN A 89 11.52 -21.49 4.82
C GLN A 89 10.33 -20.54 4.67
N THR A 90 9.90 -19.90 5.76
CA THR A 90 8.79 -18.95 5.74
C THR A 90 9.21 -17.68 4.99
N ILE A 91 8.42 -17.24 4.03
CA ILE A 91 8.52 -15.91 3.44
C ILE A 91 7.78 -14.95 4.37
N LEU A 92 8.51 -14.07 5.03
CA LEU A 92 7.93 -13.08 5.94
C LEU A 92 7.84 -11.73 5.25
N GLY A 93 6.62 -11.22 5.07
CA GLY A 93 6.34 -9.91 4.51
C GLY A 93 5.95 -8.91 5.60
N SER A 94 6.61 -7.75 5.66
CA SER A 94 6.23 -6.64 6.53
C SER A 94 5.71 -5.47 5.71
N LEU A 95 4.53 -4.97 6.05
CA LEU A 95 3.86 -3.86 5.36
C LEU A 95 3.94 -2.54 6.14
N ALA A 96 4.70 -2.52 7.21
CA ALA A 96 4.77 -1.37 8.10
C ALA A 96 6.03 -0.53 7.86
N PRO A 97 5.90 0.79 7.76
CA PRO A 97 7.04 1.70 7.88
C PRO A 97 7.62 1.64 9.30
N LYS A 98 8.80 2.23 9.52
CA LYS A 98 9.46 2.39 10.83
C LYS A 98 10.09 1.12 11.42
N ILE A 99 9.68 -0.06 11.00
CA ILE A 99 10.24 -1.33 11.46
C ILE A 99 11.09 -1.92 10.34
N ASP A 100 12.39 -1.65 10.39
CA ASP A 100 13.36 -2.10 9.38
C ASP A 100 13.70 -3.60 9.52
N SER A 101 14.45 -4.10 8.54
CA SER A 101 14.88 -5.50 8.52
C SER A 101 15.71 -5.86 9.74
N LYS A 102 16.55 -4.95 10.25
CA LYS A 102 17.39 -5.18 11.42
C LYS A 102 16.55 -5.46 12.66
N LYS A 103 15.50 -4.66 12.87
CA LYS A 103 14.58 -4.85 14.00
C LYS A 103 13.79 -6.15 13.88
N ILE A 104 13.34 -6.51 12.66
CA ILE A 104 12.62 -7.77 12.42
C ILE A 104 13.53 -8.97 12.65
N LEU A 105 14.72 -8.98 12.07
CA LEU A 105 15.66 -10.09 12.17
C LEU A 105 16.29 -10.24 13.57
N ALA A 106 16.32 -9.18 14.37
CA ALA A 106 16.72 -9.29 15.78
C ALA A 106 15.73 -10.15 16.59
N GLU A 107 14.43 -10.06 16.31
CA GLU A 107 13.39 -10.89 16.95
C GLU A 107 13.28 -12.28 16.30
N LEU A 108 13.51 -12.39 14.99
CA LEU A 108 13.34 -13.59 14.18
C LEU A 108 14.63 -13.95 13.41
N PRO A 109 15.73 -14.31 14.10
CA PRO A 109 17.03 -14.56 13.45
C PRO A 109 17.03 -15.77 12.50
N GLN A 110 16.04 -16.65 12.58
CA GLN A 110 15.88 -17.78 11.67
C GLN A 110 15.33 -17.40 10.29
N ILE A 111 14.72 -16.20 10.15
CA ILE A 111 14.12 -15.74 8.88
C ILE A 111 15.23 -15.31 7.92
N ARG A 112 15.25 -15.94 6.74
CA ARG A 112 16.15 -15.58 5.63
C ARG A 112 15.38 -14.95 4.47
N LYS A 113 14.09 -15.26 4.35
CA LYS A 113 13.21 -14.81 3.27
C LYS A 113 12.34 -13.65 3.80
N LEU A 114 12.98 -12.51 4.10
CA LEU A 114 12.29 -11.30 4.55
C LEU A 114 12.04 -10.37 3.37
N VAL A 115 10.82 -9.89 3.26
CA VAL A 115 10.42 -8.85 2.33
C VAL A 115 9.74 -7.71 3.07
N ARG A 116 10.06 -6.47 2.69
CA ARG A 116 9.34 -5.28 3.15
C ARG A 116 8.67 -4.62 1.94
N MET A 117 7.45 -4.14 2.11
CA MET A 117 6.70 -3.48 1.04
C MET A 117 5.91 -2.31 1.62
N ILE A 118 5.81 -1.25 0.86
CA ILE A 118 4.89 -0.15 1.13
C ILE A 118 3.69 -0.30 0.20
N PRO A 119 2.57 -0.87 0.68
CA PRO A 119 1.41 -1.11 -0.15
C PRO A 119 0.63 0.17 -0.42
N ASN A 120 0.05 0.28 -1.61
CA ASN A 120 -0.75 1.42 -2.02
C ASN A 120 -2.26 1.13 -1.93
N ALA A 121 -3.05 2.12 -1.54
CA ALA A 121 -4.51 1.98 -1.42
C ALA A 121 -5.19 1.70 -2.77
N THR A 122 -4.64 2.19 -3.88
CA THR A 122 -5.17 1.97 -5.23
C THR A 122 -5.00 0.53 -5.71
N SER A 123 -4.22 -0.30 -5.01
CA SER A 123 -4.20 -1.75 -5.22
C SER A 123 -5.59 -2.38 -5.07
N ILE A 124 -6.53 -1.74 -4.38
CA ILE A 124 -7.93 -2.22 -4.26
C ILE A 124 -8.64 -2.39 -5.61
N ILE A 125 -8.16 -1.68 -6.63
CA ILE A 125 -8.63 -1.78 -8.03
C ILE A 125 -7.51 -2.27 -8.96
N ASN A 126 -6.46 -2.88 -8.43
CA ASN A 126 -5.29 -3.39 -9.15
C ASN A 126 -4.42 -2.31 -9.85
N GLU A 127 -4.48 -1.07 -9.36
CA GLU A 127 -3.73 0.09 -9.87
C GLU A 127 -2.77 0.65 -8.80
N GLY A 128 -2.25 -0.22 -7.94
CA GLY A 128 -1.29 0.17 -6.91
C GLY A 128 0.12 0.39 -7.47
N TYR A 129 0.87 1.25 -6.83
CA TYR A 129 2.32 1.39 -7.03
C TYR A 129 3.01 0.97 -5.73
N ASN A 130 3.60 -0.23 -5.72
CA ASN A 130 3.99 -0.97 -4.53
C ASN A 130 5.51 -1.22 -4.48
N PRO A 131 6.30 -0.27 -3.95
CA PRO A 131 7.74 -0.49 -3.76
C PRO A 131 8.00 -1.63 -2.78
N ILE A 132 8.95 -2.50 -3.14
CA ILE A 132 9.30 -3.70 -2.39
C ILE A 132 10.82 -3.80 -2.22
N TRP A 133 11.25 -4.28 -1.07
CA TRP A 133 12.63 -4.62 -0.79
C TRP A 133 12.73 -6.06 -0.32
N PHE A 134 13.76 -6.74 -0.76
CA PHE A 134 14.08 -8.10 -0.35
C PHE A 134 15.37 -8.14 0.45
N ASN A 135 15.41 -8.96 1.50
CA ASN A 135 16.67 -9.27 2.19
C ASN A 135 17.73 -9.77 1.19
N PRO A 136 19.01 -9.36 1.28
CA PRO A 136 20.06 -9.79 0.37
C PRO A 136 20.20 -11.31 0.18
N GLU A 137 19.86 -12.10 1.19
CA GLU A 137 19.86 -13.57 1.13
C GLU A 137 18.58 -14.17 0.54
N PHE A 138 17.63 -13.35 0.05
CA PHE A 138 16.36 -13.84 -0.46
C PHE A 138 16.56 -14.62 -1.77
N PRO A 139 16.11 -15.90 -1.88
CA PRO A 139 16.31 -16.71 -3.08
C PRO A 139 15.59 -16.15 -4.30
N SER A 140 16.23 -16.21 -5.47
CA SER A 140 15.69 -15.66 -6.73
C SER A 140 14.35 -16.29 -7.12
N ASP A 141 14.21 -17.61 -6.98
CA ASP A 141 12.98 -18.32 -7.31
C ASP A 141 11.80 -17.88 -6.42
N ASP A 142 12.07 -17.59 -5.14
CA ASP A 142 11.06 -17.09 -4.21
C ASP A 142 10.71 -15.61 -4.49
N LYS A 143 11.68 -14.80 -4.99
CA LYS A 143 11.39 -13.42 -5.45
C LYS A 143 10.39 -13.44 -6.59
N GLU A 144 10.56 -14.32 -7.55
CA GLU A 144 9.64 -14.43 -8.69
C GLU A 144 8.21 -14.77 -8.24
N ILE A 145 8.05 -15.66 -7.26
CA ILE A 145 6.73 -15.99 -6.68
C ILE A 145 6.10 -14.73 -6.06
N ILE A 146 6.89 -13.93 -5.32
CA ILE A 146 6.40 -12.70 -4.72
C ILE A 146 6.04 -11.67 -5.79
N PHE A 147 6.87 -11.45 -6.81
CA PHE A 147 6.55 -10.54 -7.90
C PHE A 147 5.27 -10.93 -8.63
N GLN A 148 5.11 -12.20 -9.01
CA GLN A 148 3.88 -12.71 -9.64
C GLN A 148 2.64 -12.47 -8.76
N MET A 149 2.78 -12.59 -7.44
CA MET A 149 1.69 -12.31 -6.50
C MET A 149 1.41 -10.80 -6.38
N MET A 150 2.47 -9.98 -6.42
CA MET A 150 2.35 -8.52 -6.33
C MET A 150 1.82 -7.89 -7.63
N ASP A 151 2.04 -8.49 -8.79
CA ASP A 151 1.49 -8.04 -10.08
C ASP A 151 -0.04 -7.93 -10.06
N PHE A 152 -0.70 -8.71 -9.20
CA PHE A 152 -2.14 -8.57 -8.99
C PHE A 152 -2.53 -7.27 -8.25
N LEU A 153 -1.59 -6.58 -7.65
CA LEU A 153 -1.83 -5.34 -6.92
C LEU A 153 -1.65 -4.08 -7.79
N GLY A 154 -1.00 -4.23 -8.95
CA GLY A 154 -0.58 -3.14 -9.85
C GLY A 154 0.91 -3.19 -10.12
N THR A 155 1.54 -2.04 -10.26
CA THR A 155 2.99 -1.95 -10.50
C THR A 155 3.78 -2.24 -9.23
N THR A 156 4.76 -3.14 -9.32
CA THR A 156 5.69 -3.45 -8.23
C THR A 156 7.12 -3.25 -8.71
N LEU A 157 7.96 -2.60 -7.89
CA LEU A 157 9.37 -2.37 -8.21
C LEU A 157 10.24 -2.68 -7.00
N GLU A 158 11.40 -3.32 -7.24
CA GLU A 158 12.41 -3.53 -6.21
C GLU A 158 13.20 -2.25 -5.98
N VAL A 159 13.36 -1.88 -4.71
CA VAL A 159 14.04 -0.64 -4.29
C VAL A 159 14.99 -0.94 -3.13
N ASP A 160 15.87 0.01 -2.81
CA ASP A 160 16.67 -0.06 -1.58
C ASP A 160 15.77 0.08 -0.33
N GLU A 161 16.09 -0.67 0.73
CA GLU A 161 15.30 -0.61 1.98
C GLU A 161 15.18 0.82 2.55
N LYS A 162 16.26 1.61 2.46
CA LYS A 162 16.32 3.00 2.95
C LYS A 162 15.32 3.94 2.28
N ASP A 163 14.83 3.58 1.08
CA ASP A 163 13.95 4.43 0.28
C ASP A 163 12.46 4.13 0.52
N LEU A 164 12.12 3.01 1.19
CA LEU A 164 10.75 2.58 1.41
C LEU A 164 9.90 3.64 2.11
N GLU A 165 10.44 4.30 3.12
CA GLU A 165 9.70 5.32 3.87
C GLU A 165 9.49 6.60 3.04
N ALA A 166 10.38 6.94 2.13
CA ALA A 166 10.16 8.03 1.17
C ALA A 166 9.01 7.67 0.20
N TYR A 167 8.97 6.45 -0.28
CA TYR A 167 7.85 5.95 -1.08
C TYR A 167 6.53 5.94 -0.29
N ALA A 168 6.56 5.70 1.03
CA ALA A 168 5.36 5.80 1.85
C ALA A 168 4.75 7.21 1.77
N ILE A 169 5.59 8.26 1.76
CA ILE A 169 5.15 9.64 1.63
C ILE A 169 4.67 9.96 0.21
N ILE A 170 5.49 9.64 -0.79
CA ILE A 170 5.28 10.14 -2.17
C ILE A 170 4.29 9.27 -2.96
N SER A 171 4.13 7.98 -2.63
CA SER A 171 3.22 7.09 -3.36
C SER A 171 2.04 6.61 -2.52
N ALA A 172 2.28 5.94 -1.40
CA ALA A 172 1.21 5.28 -0.65
C ALA A 172 0.23 6.27 0.00
N MET A 173 0.72 7.41 0.47
CA MET A 173 -0.11 8.46 1.08
C MET A 173 -0.57 9.51 0.07
N ALA A 174 0.08 9.63 -1.09
CA ALA A 174 -0.20 10.67 -2.09
C ALA A 174 -1.68 10.77 -2.49
N PRO A 175 -2.46 9.69 -2.66
CA PRO A 175 -3.87 9.82 -2.98
C PRO A 175 -4.65 10.66 -1.96
N THR A 176 -4.25 10.66 -0.67
CA THR A 176 -4.91 11.44 0.37
C THR A 176 -4.71 12.95 0.23
N TYR A 177 -3.66 13.38 -0.48
CA TYR A 177 -3.36 14.79 -0.72
C TYR A 177 -4.32 15.41 -1.75
N PHE A 178 -4.93 14.57 -2.60
CA PHE A 178 -5.75 14.99 -3.73
C PHE A 178 -7.23 14.61 -3.61
N TRP A 179 -7.59 13.47 -3.00
CA TRP A 179 -8.98 12.99 -2.94
C TRP A 179 -9.96 14.01 -2.37
N PHE A 180 -9.59 14.74 -1.32
CA PHE A 180 -10.46 15.77 -0.74
C PHE A 180 -10.62 16.96 -1.68
N GLN A 181 -9.59 17.31 -2.46
CA GLN A 181 -9.62 18.37 -3.47
C GLN A 181 -10.58 17.99 -4.59
N TRP A 182 -10.47 16.77 -5.13
CA TRP A 182 -11.38 16.28 -6.17
C TRP A 182 -12.84 16.28 -5.70
N LYS A 183 -13.09 15.77 -4.49
CA LYS A 183 -14.42 15.84 -3.87
C LYS A 183 -14.93 17.28 -3.79
N LYS A 184 -14.06 18.24 -3.43
CA LYS A 184 -14.42 19.67 -3.33
C LYS A 184 -14.74 20.24 -4.70
N LEU A 185 -13.93 19.98 -5.72
CA LEU A 185 -14.15 20.45 -7.10
C LEU A 185 -15.47 19.92 -7.65
N ALA A 186 -15.76 18.64 -7.51
CA ALA A 186 -17.05 18.06 -7.94
C ALA A 186 -18.24 18.74 -7.22
N SER A 187 -18.13 18.96 -5.90
CA SER A 187 -19.16 19.68 -5.13
C SER A 187 -19.36 21.13 -5.60
N LEU A 188 -18.29 21.83 -5.98
CA LEU A 188 -18.38 23.18 -6.55
C LEU A 188 -19.04 23.15 -7.93
N GLY A 189 -18.70 22.18 -8.78
CA GLY A 189 -19.34 22.01 -10.08
C GLY A 189 -20.87 21.91 -9.96
N VAL A 190 -21.36 21.15 -8.96
CA VAL A 190 -22.81 21.07 -8.69
C VAL A 190 -23.38 22.42 -8.24
N LYS A 191 -22.67 23.17 -7.39
CA LYS A 191 -23.11 24.51 -6.95
C LYS A 191 -23.15 25.52 -8.10
N LEU A 192 -22.31 25.30 -9.12
CA LEU A 192 -22.25 26.14 -10.33
C LEU A 192 -23.26 25.70 -11.41
N GLY A 193 -24.14 24.73 -11.12
CA GLY A 193 -25.25 24.33 -11.98
C GLY A 193 -25.02 23.05 -12.80
N LEU A 194 -23.89 22.36 -12.64
CA LEU A 194 -23.71 21.07 -13.27
C LEU A 194 -24.52 19.97 -12.57
N THR A 195 -24.91 18.94 -13.32
CA THR A 195 -25.40 17.71 -12.67
C THR A 195 -24.25 17.04 -11.90
N SER A 196 -24.56 16.27 -10.86
CA SER A 196 -23.55 15.52 -10.10
C SER A 196 -22.71 14.61 -11.01
N ARG A 197 -23.35 13.97 -12.01
CA ARG A 197 -22.65 13.15 -13.01
C ARG A 197 -21.65 13.96 -13.81
N ASN A 198 -22.09 15.09 -14.38
CA ASN A 198 -21.21 15.92 -15.22
C ASN A 198 -20.06 16.54 -14.41
N ALA A 199 -20.32 16.95 -13.16
CA ALA A 199 -19.28 17.49 -12.27
C ALA A 199 -18.20 16.43 -11.94
N ASN A 200 -18.60 15.20 -11.62
CA ASN A 200 -17.65 14.11 -11.38
C ASN A 200 -16.86 13.75 -12.65
N GLU A 201 -17.53 13.66 -13.80
CA GLU A 201 -16.89 13.35 -15.07
C GLU A 201 -15.88 14.45 -15.47
N ALA A 202 -16.26 15.72 -15.31
CA ALA A 202 -15.37 16.84 -15.60
C ALA A 202 -14.10 16.80 -14.72
N VAL A 203 -14.22 16.54 -13.42
CA VAL A 203 -13.07 16.40 -12.52
C VAL A 203 -12.21 15.23 -12.95
N LEU A 204 -12.80 14.05 -13.20
CA LEU A 204 -12.07 12.85 -13.59
C LEU A 204 -11.24 13.10 -14.87
N GLN A 205 -11.89 13.57 -15.93
CA GLN A 205 -11.23 13.74 -17.23
C GLN A 205 -10.17 14.85 -17.20
N SER A 206 -10.45 15.95 -16.47
CA SER A 206 -9.47 17.03 -16.33
C SER A 206 -8.24 16.61 -15.55
N MET A 207 -8.41 15.84 -14.45
CA MET A 207 -7.27 15.36 -13.66
C MET A 207 -6.47 14.31 -14.42
N TYR A 208 -7.14 13.40 -15.12
CA TYR A 208 -6.45 12.43 -15.97
C TYR A 208 -5.63 13.13 -17.06
N GLY A 209 -6.25 14.05 -17.80
CA GLY A 209 -5.54 14.82 -18.83
C GLY A 209 -4.38 15.66 -18.28
N ALA A 210 -4.56 16.26 -17.09
CA ALA A 210 -3.48 17.03 -16.46
C ALA A 210 -2.28 16.14 -16.09
N LEU A 211 -2.52 14.94 -15.54
CA LEU A 211 -1.46 13.98 -15.24
C LEU A 211 -0.73 13.53 -16.52
N GLU A 212 -1.48 13.14 -17.55
CA GLU A 212 -0.90 12.73 -18.83
C GLU A 212 -0.05 13.87 -19.46
N THR A 213 -0.56 15.11 -19.42
CA THR A 213 0.18 16.26 -19.95
C THR A 213 1.46 16.50 -19.16
N TYR A 214 1.41 16.46 -17.83
CA TYR A 214 2.56 16.76 -16.97
C TYR A 214 3.67 15.71 -17.05
N PHE A 215 3.31 14.43 -17.08
CA PHE A 215 4.29 13.34 -16.99
C PHE A 215 4.67 12.71 -18.32
N ASN A 216 3.80 12.77 -19.34
CA ASN A 216 3.95 12.03 -20.58
C ASN A 216 4.04 12.91 -21.83
N SER A 217 3.87 14.26 -21.73
CA SER A 217 4.18 15.16 -22.85
C SER A 217 5.71 15.36 -22.97
N GLN A 218 6.13 15.96 -24.09
CA GLN A 218 7.54 16.34 -24.29
C GLN A 218 7.85 17.75 -23.75
N MET A 219 6.91 18.37 -23.03
CA MET A 219 7.05 19.70 -22.44
C MET A 219 7.78 19.65 -21.10
N THR A 220 8.48 20.71 -20.75
CA THR A 220 9.02 20.86 -19.39
C THR A 220 7.88 21.15 -18.39
N PRO A 221 8.07 20.89 -17.10
CA PRO A 221 7.07 21.25 -16.09
C PRO A 221 6.65 22.72 -16.15
N GLU A 222 7.60 23.62 -16.42
CA GLU A 222 7.35 25.07 -16.55
C GLU A 222 6.45 25.38 -17.76
N GLU A 223 6.72 24.77 -18.92
CA GLU A 223 5.89 24.89 -20.10
C GLU A 223 4.48 24.37 -19.88
N VAL A 224 4.34 23.23 -19.19
CA VAL A 224 3.01 22.67 -18.83
C VAL A 224 2.25 23.62 -17.90
N MET A 225 2.91 24.18 -16.89
CA MET A 225 2.29 25.13 -15.95
C MET A 225 1.91 26.46 -16.61
N ASP A 226 2.49 26.80 -17.74
CA ASP A 226 2.17 28.04 -18.54
C ASP A 226 1.01 27.81 -19.51
N LEU A 227 0.57 26.59 -19.77
CA LEU A 227 -0.55 26.32 -20.70
C LEU A 227 -1.86 27.02 -20.28
N ILE A 228 -2.04 27.29 -18.98
CA ILE A 228 -3.22 27.98 -18.46
C ILE A 228 -2.78 29.26 -17.75
N PRO A 229 -2.93 30.44 -18.40
CA PRO A 229 -2.43 31.70 -17.84
C PRO A 229 -3.23 32.18 -16.62
N VAL A 230 -4.50 31.72 -16.45
CA VAL A 230 -5.35 32.13 -15.33
C VAL A 230 -5.25 31.08 -14.23
N LYS A 231 -4.65 31.47 -13.10
CA LYS A 231 -4.43 30.61 -11.94
C LYS A 231 -5.30 31.08 -10.74
N PRO A 232 -6.55 30.60 -10.62
CA PRO A 232 -7.51 31.11 -9.61
C PRO A 232 -7.06 30.93 -8.16
N VAL A 233 -6.14 29.99 -7.87
CA VAL A 233 -5.56 29.74 -6.55
C VAL A 233 -4.06 30.02 -6.50
N GLY A 234 -3.52 30.67 -7.53
CA GLY A 234 -2.08 30.90 -7.70
C GLY A 234 -1.42 31.68 -6.55
N GLU A 235 -2.15 32.61 -5.92
CA GLU A 235 -1.67 33.35 -4.75
C GLU A 235 -1.41 32.45 -3.53
N HIS A 236 -1.97 31.22 -3.51
CA HIS A 236 -1.80 30.24 -2.42
C HIS A 236 -0.82 29.13 -2.78
N GLU A 237 -0.26 29.07 -3.99
CA GLU A 237 0.67 28.01 -4.40
C GLU A 237 1.83 27.87 -3.41
N LYS A 238 2.48 28.99 -3.10
CA LYS A 238 3.62 29.00 -2.17
C LYS A 238 3.26 28.50 -0.76
N GLU A 239 2.09 28.88 -0.25
CA GLU A 239 1.60 28.42 1.06
C GLU A 239 1.36 26.90 1.06
N ILE A 240 0.82 26.37 -0.04
CA ILE A 240 0.55 24.93 -0.21
C ILE A 240 1.87 24.16 -0.32
N GLU A 241 2.83 24.65 -1.08
CA GLU A 241 4.18 24.06 -1.19
C GLU A 241 4.88 24.00 0.16
N ASP A 242 4.91 25.10 0.91
CA ASP A 242 5.52 25.20 2.23
C ASP A 242 4.85 24.25 3.22
N MET A 243 3.52 24.12 3.14
CA MET A 243 2.77 23.17 3.94
C MET A 243 3.15 21.70 3.60
N TYR A 244 3.29 21.37 2.32
CA TYR A 244 3.74 20.04 1.90
C TYR A 244 5.14 19.77 2.41
N GLU A 245 6.08 20.66 2.16
CA GLU A 245 7.46 20.48 2.60
C GLU A 245 7.53 20.26 4.12
N LEU A 246 6.89 21.13 4.90
CA LEU A 246 6.88 21.03 6.36
C LEU A 246 6.26 19.72 6.85
N ARG A 247 5.01 19.46 6.45
CA ARG A 247 4.22 18.34 7.00
C ARG A 247 4.71 16.98 6.54
N LEU A 248 5.11 16.86 5.28
CA LEU A 248 5.58 15.58 4.75
C LEU A 248 7.00 15.27 5.26
N THR A 249 7.85 16.27 5.42
CA THR A 249 9.17 16.09 6.06
C THR A 249 9.05 15.71 7.53
N GLU A 250 8.18 16.37 8.29
CA GLU A 250 7.88 15.98 9.68
C GLU A 250 7.39 14.53 9.78
N LEU A 251 6.49 14.12 8.87
CA LEU A 251 5.96 12.76 8.83
C LEU A 251 7.04 11.76 8.45
N TYR A 252 7.84 12.04 7.41
CA TYR A 252 8.97 11.20 7.03
C TYR A 252 9.91 10.95 8.21
N ASN A 253 10.27 12.01 8.95
CA ASN A 253 11.13 11.89 10.13
C ASN A 253 10.52 11.03 11.26
N LYS A 254 9.19 10.95 11.34
CA LYS A 254 8.47 10.08 12.30
C LYS A 254 8.42 8.62 11.90
N ILE A 255 8.38 8.32 10.59
CA ILE A 255 8.16 6.97 10.09
C ILE A 255 9.45 6.26 9.65
N ARG A 256 10.54 6.98 9.47
CA ARG A 256 11.84 6.34 9.22
C ARG A 256 12.28 5.51 10.45
N PRO A 257 13.03 4.41 10.22
CA PRO A 257 13.51 3.49 11.26
C PRO A 257 14.36 4.13 12.35
#